data_1b39ff09678317be07889392ea811aa2
#
_entry.id   1b39ff09678317be07889392ea811aa2
#
_cell.length_a   1.000
_cell.length_b   1.000
_cell.length_c   1.000
_cell.angle_alpha   90.00
_cell.angle_beta   90.00
_cell.angle_gamma   90.00
#
_symmetry.space_group_name_H-M   'P 1'
#
loop_
_entity.id
_entity.type
_entity.pdbx_description
1 polymer ?
#
loop_
_entity_poly.entity_id
_entity_poly.type
_entity_poly.pdbx_seq_one_letter_code
_entity_poly.pdbx_strand_id
1 'polypeptide(L)'
;MKEAIIEWKDFSFQYETQQEPTLQGVNLTIYKGEKVLIVGPSGSGKSTLGQCLNGIIPNIYKGQKSGEFLIKGQVAFDMSIYDKSHLVSTVLQDTDGQFIGLSVAEDLAFALENDVTALEEMKSRVHKWAEKLDLLSLLNHRPQDLSGGQKQRVSLAGVLIDESPILLFDEPLANLDPKSGQDIIELIDHIHKEEGTTTLIIEHRLEDVLHRPVDRIVLINDGRILFNGSPNQLLATDLLTQNGIREPLYLTTLRQLGVDLVKEEQLANLDNLSISKGQIQLQTELAEETQELQSLFRLEDVSFSYDDRLILKSIYLDIKKGENIAIVGKNGAGKSTLAKALSSFIQTEGRYLWEGQDIKGDSVAERAERVGYVLQNPNQMISTNMIFDEVALGLRLRGVDEQEIETRVYETLKICGLYEFRNWPISALSFGQKKRVTIASILVLGAEIILLDEPTAGQDQKNYTEIMEFLEELHQKGHTIVMITHDMQLMLDYSDRALVMVDGELIADTDPASLLSNPELLVKANLKETSIFKLAKKLDVDPLALTAFYKERREGCKLN
;
A
#
# COMPACT_ATOMS: atom_id res chain seq x y z
N MET A 1 31.33 5.76 23.25
CA MET A 1 30.30 6.66 22.66
C MET A 1 29.89 6.03 21.33
N LYS A 2 28.61 6.03 21.01
CA LYS A 2 28.16 5.59 19.68
C LYS A 2 28.72 6.54 18.61
N GLU A 3 29.22 6.02 17.49
CA GLU A 3 29.76 6.79 16.38
C GLU A 3 28.61 7.37 15.55
N ALA A 4 28.52 8.70 15.43
CA ALA A 4 27.54 9.35 14.56
C ALA A 4 27.95 9.14 13.09
N ILE A 5 27.05 8.60 12.27
CA ILE A 5 27.29 8.36 10.85
C ILE A 5 26.53 9.34 9.95
N ILE A 6 25.37 9.81 10.40
CA ILE A 6 24.55 10.82 9.73
C ILE A 6 24.11 11.86 10.77
N GLU A 7 24.25 13.16 10.45
CA GLU A 7 23.84 14.23 11.33
C GLU A 7 23.14 15.36 10.56
N TRP A 8 21.94 15.72 10.97
CA TRP A 8 21.25 16.95 10.58
C TRP A 8 21.24 17.87 11.80
N LYS A 9 21.71 19.12 11.64
CA LYS A 9 21.79 20.13 12.70
C LYS A 9 21.10 21.40 12.23
N ASP A 10 19.95 21.67 12.81
CA ASP A 10 19.07 22.80 12.45
C ASP A 10 18.84 22.88 10.92
N PHE A 11 18.70 21.69 10.29
CA PHE A 11 18.69 21.58 8.85
C PHE A 11 17.30 21.89 8.30
N SER A 12 17.26 22.80 7.30
CA SER A 12 16.04 23.11 6.55
C SER A 12 16.30 23.05 5.05
N PHE A 13 15.27 22.64 4.30
CA PHE A 13 15.33 22.58 2.84
C PHE A 13 13.99 23.01 2.22
N GLN A 14 14.07 23.84 1.18
CA GLN A 14 12.94 24.35 0.41
C GLN A 14 13.20 24.13 -1.08
N TYR A 15 12.30 23.44 -1.79
CA TYR A 15 12.38 23.31 -3.24
C TYR A 15 12.18 24.66 -3.92
N GLU A 16 12.86 24.88 -5.08
CA GLU A 16 12.69 26.13 -5.87
C GLU A 16 11.24 26.39 -6.31
N THR A 17 10.45 25.32 -6.45
CA THR A 17 9.05 25.39 -6.89
C THR A 17 8.05 25.62 -5.76
N GLN A 18 8.49 25.65 -4.50
CA GLN A 18 7.64 25.77 -3.32
C GLN A 18 7.86 27.11 -2.60
N GLN A 19 6.80 27.62 -1.96
CA GLN A 19 6.88 28.86 -1.20
C GLN A 19 7.35 28.65 0.24
N GLU A 20 7.16 27.44 0.78
CA GLU A 20 7.52 27.10 2.16
C GLU A 20 8.55 25.96 2.21
N PRO A 21 9.39 25.91 3.24
CA PRO A 21 10.35 24.83 3.44
C PRO A 21 9.65 23.49 3.63
N THR A 22 10.11 22.45 2.92
CA THR A 22 9.65 21.06 3.10
C THR A 22 10.28 20.40 4.32
N LEU A 23 11.50 20.79 4.68
CA LEU A 23 12.15 20.40 5.95
C LEU A 23 12.46 21.67 6.75
N GLN A 24 12.18 21.64 8.07
CA GLN A 24 12.25 22.81 8.92
C GLN A 24 12.97 22.49 10.23
N GLY A 25 14.19 23.00 10.40
CA GLY A 25 14.95 22.89 11.65
C GLY A 25 15.17 21.45 12.12
N VAL A 26 15.41 20.53 11.19
CA VAL A 26 15.60 19.11 11.47
C VAL A 26 16.86 18.91 12.30
N ASN A 27 16.71 18.32 13.49
CA ASN A 27 17.81 17.89 14.35
C ASN A 27 17.72 16.37 14.53
N LEU A 28 18.60 15.63 13.86
CA LEU A 28 18.60 14.16 13.87
C LEU A 28 20.03 13.64 13.73
N THR A 29 20.40 12.74 14.62
CA THR A 29 21.67 12.00 14.54
C THR A 29 21.38 10.52 14.43
N ILE A 30 21.91 9.85 13.42
CA ILE A 30 21.87 8.41 13.26
C ILE A 30 23.27 7.85 13.57
N TYR A 31 23.31 6.79 14.36
CA TYR A 31 24.55 6.17 14.77
C TYR A 31 24.83 4.92 13.91
N LYS A 32 26.13 4.62 13.75
CA LYS A 32 26.59 3.46 13.02
C LYS A 32 25.96 2.17 13.55
N GLY A 33 25.45 1.33 12.65
CA GLY A 33 24.81 0.07 12.97
C GLY A 33 23.40 0.21 13.59
N GLU A 34 22.77 1.41 13.57
CA GLU A 34 21.37 1.56 13.96
C GLU A 34 20.42 1.16 12.82
N LYS A 35 19.30 0.54 13.19
CA LYS A 35 18.14 0.36 12.32
C LYS A 35 17.04 1.33 12.74
N VAL A 36 16.76 2.32 11.89
CA VAL A 36 15.86 3.44 12.17
C VAL A 36 14.69 3.41 11.21
N LEU A 37 13.48 3.47 11.77
CA LEU A 37 12.24 3.61 11.00
C LEU A 37 11.79 5.07 11.00
N ILE A 38 11.56 5.63 9.81
CA ILE A 38 11.06 7.00 9.61
C ILE A 38 9.60 6.92 9.19
N VAL A 39 8.71 7.46 9.99
CA VAL A 39 7.26 7.47 9.76
C VAL A 39 6.72 8.89 9.68
N GLY A 40 5.59 9.07 9.04
CA GLY A 40 4.91 10.36 8.92
C GLY A 40 3.84 10.33 7.84
N PRO A 41 2.90 11.28 7.79
CA PRO A 41 1.90 11.38 6.72
C PRO A 41 2.54 11.69 5.36
N SER A 42 1.78 11.57 4.29
CA SER A 42 2.21 11.96 2.94
C SER A 42 2.53 13.46 2.92
N GLY A 43 3.60 13.83 2.21
CA GLY A 43 4.06 15.22 2.14
C GLY A 43 4.78 15.73 3.40
N SER A 44 4.98 14.92 4.43
CA SER A 44 5.64 15.34 5.68
C SER A 44 7.14 15.62 5.56
N GLY A 45 7.78 15.30 4.42
CA GLY A 45 9.21 15.51 4.18
C GLY A 45 10.09 14.26 4.30
N LYS A 46 9.53 13.05 4.53
CA LYS A 46 10.30 11.79 4.64
C LYS A 46 11.17 11.51 3.41
N SER A 47 10.55 11.48 2.24
CA SER A 47 11.28 11.23 0.98
C SER A 47 12.27 12.35 0.66
N THR A 48 11.97 13.62 1.03
CA THR A 48 12.92 14.73 0.92
C THR A 48 14.16 14.50 1.79
N LEU A 49 13.97 13.99 3.02
CA LEU A 49 15.07 13.64 3.90
C LEU A 49 15.93 12.52 3.29
N GLY A 50 15.29 11.48 2.73
CA GLY A 50 15.95 10.39 1.99
C GLY A 50 16.69 10.89 0.75
N GLN A 51 16.07 11.79 -0.03
CA GLN A 51 16.68 12.38 -1.24
C GLN A 51 17.88 13.29 -0.94
N CYS A 52 17.92 13.95 0.22
CA CYS A 52 19.12 14.64 0.68
C CYS A 52 20.24 13.63 0.97
N LEU A 53 19.89 12.50 1.59
CA LEU A 53 20.87 11.47 1.98
C LEU A 53 21.49 10.78 0.76
N ASN A 54 20.70 10.38 -0.23
CA ASN A 54 21.19 9.69 -1.43
C ASN A 54 21.74 10.62 -2.53
N GLY A 55 21.63 11.94 -2.35
CA GLY A 55 22.18 12.93 -3.27
C GLY A 55 21.30 13.31 -4.46
N ILE A 56 20.06 12.82 -4.55
CA ILE A 56 19.07 13.33 -5.52
C ILE A 56 18.89 14.83 -5.29
N ILE A 57 18.86 15.26 -4.03
CA ILE A 57 18.98 16.67 -3.65
C ILE A 57 20.45 16.94 -3.27
N PRO A 58 21.10 17.94 -3.83
CA PRO A 58 20.59 19.00 -4.73
C PRO A 58 20.83 18.73 -6.22
N ASN A 59 21.25 17.54 -6.63
CA ASN A 59 21.74 17.31 -7.99
C ASN A 59 20.61 17.30 -9.04
N ILE A 60 19.47 16.67 -8.72
CA ILE A 60 18.29 16.61 -9.59
C ILE A 60 17.28 17.69 -9.16
N TYR A 61 16.92 17.69 -7.88
CA TYR A 61 16.00 18.68 -7.33
C TYR A 61 16.77 19.80 -6.63
N LYS A 62 16.66 21.01 -7.16
CA LYS A 62 17.31 22.20 -6.62
C LYS A 62 16.45 22.87 -5.56
N GLY A 63 17.09 23.58 -4.64
CA GLY A 63 16.40 24.30 -3.59
C GLY A 63 17.36 25.08 -2.68
N GLN A 64 16.79 25.80 -1.74
CA GLN A 64 17.50 26.54 -0.71
C GLN A 64 17.69 25.64 0.52
N LYS A 65 18.87 25.69 1.12
CA LYS A 65 19.19 24.93 2.34
C LYS A 65 19.73 25.86 3.41
N SER A 66 19.50 25.50 4.68
CA SER A 66 20.15 26.12 5.83
C SER A 66 20.49 25.04 6.87
N GLY A 67 21.35 25.37 7.84
CA GLY A 67 21.86 24.42 8.81
C GLY A 67 22.95 23.52 8.26
N GLU A 68 23.28 22.44 8.96
CA GLU A 68 24.32 21.48 8.59
C GLU A 68 23.73 20.09 8.34
N PHE A 69 24.23 19.43 7.29
CA PHE A 69 23.98 18.01 7.03
C PHE A 69 25.29 17.30 6.76
N LEU A 70 25.63 16.32 7.60
CA LEU A 70 26.90 15.61 7.59
C LEU A 70 26.69 14.11 7.40
N ILE A 71 27.55 13.48 6.59
CA ILE A 71 27.68 12.02 6.48
C ILE A 71 29.14 11.69 6.84
N LYS A 72 29.33 10.82 7.84
CA LYS A 72 30.67 10.49 8.39
C LYS A 72 31.50 11.75 8.72
N GLY A 73 30.85 12.79 9.26
CA GLY A 73 31.48 14.05 9.65
C GLY A 73 31.86 14.98 8.48
N GLN A 74 31.56 14.65 7.25
CA GLN A 74 31.79 15.48 6.07
C GLN A 74 30.49 16.16 5.63
N VAL A 75 30.59 17.40 5.13
CA VAL A 75 29.41 18.14 4.65
C VAL A 75 28.82 17.45 3.43
N ALA A 76 27.64 16.87 3.57
CA ALA A 76 27.03 16.01 2.58
C ALA A 76 26.72 16.72 1.25
N PHE A 77 26.42 18.02 1.28
CA PHE A 77 26.15 18.78 0.06
C PHE A 77 27.40 19.16 -0.75
N ASP A 78 28.58 19.00 -0.16
CA ASP A 78 29.84 19.23 -0.87
C ASP A 78 30.38 17.94 -1.53
N MET A 79 29.74 16.79 -1.22
CA MET A 79 30.06 15.50 -1.81
C MET A 79 29.44 15.37 -3.20
N SER A 80 30.19 14.77 -4.13
CA SER A 80 29.63 14.38 -5.42
C SER A 80 28.60 13.25 -5.26
N ILE A 81 27.75 13.04 -6.27
CA ILE A 81 26.80 11.90 -6.29
C ILE A 81 27.57 10.57 -6.24
N TYR A 82 28.72 10.51 -6.89
CA TYR A 82 29.59 9.34 -6.90
C TYR A 82 30.15 9.03 -5.49
N ASP A 83 30.67 10.04 -4.78
CA ASP A 83 31.15 9.84 -3.41
C ASP A 83 30.03 9.38 -2.47
N LYS A 84 28.81 9.92 -2.65
CA LYS A 84 27.64 9.51 -1.87
C LYS A 84 27.19 8.09 -2.18
N SER A 85 27.24 7.64 -3.44
CA SER A 85 26.82 6.28 -3.80
C SER A 85 27.62 5.20 -3.08
N HIS A 86 28.91 5.43 -2.80
CA HIS A 86 29.72 4.52 -1.97
C HIS A 86 29.42 4.58 -0.47
N LEU A 87 28.66 5.55 -0.01
CA LEU A 87 28.28 5.69 1.39
C LEU A 87 26.84 5.28 1.66
N VAL A 88 25.95 5.52 0.70
CA VAL A 88 24.50 5.34 0.83
C VAL A 88 23.96 4.63 -0.40
N SER A 89 23.53 3.41 -0.22
CA SER A 89 22.79 2.68 -1.23
C SER A 89 21.29 2.76 -0.95
N THR A 90 20.50 2.95 -2.01
CA THR A 90 19.03 3.21 -1.87
C THR A 90 18.22 2.24 -2.69
N VAL A 91 17.24 1.59 -2.04
CA VAL A 91 16.14 0.89 -2.70
C VAL A 91 14.98 1.87 -2.83
N LEU A 92 14.58 2.18 -4.07
CA LEU A 92 13.51 3.13 -4.37
C LEU A 92 12.13 2.46 -4.31
N GLN A 93 11.09 3.27 -4.12
CA GLN A 93 9.68 2.86 -4.13
C GLN A 93 9.27 2.16 -5.43
N ASP A 94 9.67 2.70 -6.58
CA ASP A 94 9.45 2.10 -7.91
C ASP A 94 10.66 1.24 -8.32
N THR A 95 10.58 -0.05 -8.04
CA THR A 95 11.63 -1.01 -8.40
C THR A 95 11.73 -1.24 -9.90
N ASP A 96 10.63 -1.13 -10.65
CA ASP A 96 10.65 -1.30 -12.11
C ASP A 96 11.44 -0.18 -12.81
N GLY A 97 11.42 1.02 -12.24
CA GLY A 97 12.21 2.16 -12.72
C GLY A 97 13.71 2.08 -12.41
N GLN A 98 14.14 1.11 -11.58
CA GLN A 98 15.56 0.92 -11.23
C GLN A 98 16.30 0.00 -12.19
N PHE A 99 15.61 -0.91 -12.92
CA PHE A 99 16.26 -1.91 -13.76
C PHE A 99 16.81 -1.31 -15.04
N ILE A 100 18.12 -1.50 -15.24
CA ILE A 100 18.90 -1.02 -16.39
C ILE A 100 19.39 -2.20 -17.22
N GLY A 101 19.75 -3.33 -16.58
CA GLY A 101 20.25 -4.53 -17.20
C GLY A 101 19.21 -5.24 -18.08
N LEU A 102 19.66 -5.88 -19.15
CA LEU A 102 18.83 -6.76 -19.98
C LEU A 102 18.61 -8.13 -19.33
N SER A 103 19.45 -8.49 -18.37
CA SER A 103 19.34 -9.67 -17.53
C SER A 103 19.56 -9.30 -16.06
N VAL A 104 19.11 -10.15 -15.16
CA VAL A 104 19.38 -9.99 -13.71
C VAL A 104 20.88 -9.90 -13.44
N ALA A 105 21.70 -10.73 -14.10
CA ALA A 105 23.14 -10.70 -13.91
C ALA A 105 23.76 -9.36 -14.31
N GLU A 106 23.34 -8.78 -15.44
CA GLU A 106 23.79 -7.46 -15.90
C GLU A 106 23.31 -6.34 -14.98
N ASP A 107 22.09 -6.44 -14.49
CA ASP A 107 21.54 -5.45 -13.56
C ASP A 107 22.31 -5.42 -12.24
N LEU A 108 22.63 -6.59 -11.68
CA LEU A 108 23.48 -6.69 -10.49
C LEU A 108 24.91 -6.18 -10.74
N ALA A 109 25.47 -6.44 -11.94
CA ALA A 109 26.83 -6.03 -12.28
C ALA A 109 26.97 -4.52 -12.51
N PHE A 110 25.87 -3.82 -12.80
CA PHE A 110 25.89 -2.44 -13.30
C PHE A 110 26.66 -1.46 -12.41
N ALA A 111 26.50 -1.53 -11.10
CA ALA A 111 27.21 -0.66 -10.16
C ALA A 111 28.74 -0.93 -10.20
N LEU A 112 29.11 -2.21 -10.22
CA LEU A 112 30.53 -2.63 -10.29
C LEU A 112 31.17 -2.29 -11.63
N GLU A 113 30.42 -2.26 -12.73
CA GLU A 113 30.90 -1.78 -14.03
C GLU A 113 31.22 -0.30 -13.98
N ASN A 114 30.41 0.52 -13.34
CA ASN A 114 30.64 1.94 -13.14
C ASN A 114 31.92 2.20 -12.32
N ASP A 115 32.24 1.31 -11.39
CA ASP A 115 33.44 1.36 -10.55
C ASP A 115 34.66 0.75 -11.24
N VAL A 116 34.53 0.32 -12.49
CA VAL A 116 35.60 -0.33 -13.26
C VAL A 116 36.20 -1.55 -12.53
N THR A 117 35.35 -2.30 -11.82
CA THR A 117 35.74 -3.52 -11.09
C THR A 117 36.23 -4.60 -12.06
N ALA A 118 37.28 -5.34 -11.68
CA ALA A 118 37.79 -6.43 -12.50
C ALA A 118 36.75 -7.52 -12.75
N LEU A 119 36.65 -8.06 -13.97
CA LEU A 119 35.61 -9.00 -14.40
C LEU A 119 35.43 -10.21 -13.47
N GLU A 120 36.52 -10.80 -13.01
CA GLU A 120 36.46 -11.98 -12.12
C GLU A 120 35.96 -11.63 -10.73
N GLU A 121 36.27 -10.46 -10.21
CA GLU A 121 35.72 -9.95 -8.95
C GLU A 121 34.25 -9.63 -9.11
N MET A 122 33.85 -8.97 -10.21
CA MET A 122 32.45 -8.66 -10.53
C MET A 122 31.61 -9.94 -10.57
N LYS A 123 32.05 -10.98 -11.31
CA LYS A 123 31.36 -12.27 -11.35
C LYS A 123 31.23 -12.91 -9.96
N SER A 124 32.29 -12.83 -9.15
CA SER A 124 32.28 -13.38 -7.79
C SER A 124 31.27 -12.67 -6.90
N ARG A 125 31.24 -11.32 -6.94
CA ARG A 125 30.26 -10.53 -6.16
C ARG A 125 28.81 -10.76 -6.63
N VAL A 126 28.56 -10.77 -7.94
CA VAL A 126 27.24 -11.08 -8.51
C VAL A 126 26.77 -12.46 -8.05
N HIS A 127 27.64 -13.48 -8.11
CA HIS A 127 27.30 -14.82 -7.65
C HIS A 127 27.00 -14.87 -6.14
N LYS A 128 27.84 -14.22 -5.31
CA LYS A 128 27.67 -14.12 -3.84
C LYS A 128 26.30 -13.55 -3.48
N TRP A 129 25.91 -12.41 -4.07
CA TRP A 129 24.66 -11.75 -3.74
C TRP A 129 23.44 -12.45 -4.38
N ALA A 130 23.59 -13.03 -5.56
CA ALA A 130 22.54 -13.86 -6.15
C ALA A 130 22.26 -15.13 -5.32
N GLU A 131 23.29 -15.76 -4.73
CA GLU A 131 23.13 -16.89 -3.83
C GLU A 131 22.42 -16.48 -2.53
N LYS A 132 22.90 -15.39 -1.87
CA LYS A 132 22.29 -14.87 -0.63
C LYS A 132 20.81 -14.51 -0.77
N LEU A 133 20.40 -14.07 -1.96
CA LEU A 133 19.04 -13.57 -2.23
C LEU A 133 18.16 -14.54 -3.03
N ASP A 134 18.65 -15.79 -3.21
CA ASP A 134 17.93 -16.86 -3.92
C ASP A 134 17.58 -16.46 -5.38
N LEU A 135 18.58 -15.87 -6.09
CA LEU A 135 18.45 -15.38 -7.47
C LEU A 135 19.26 -16.17 -8.49
N LEU A 136 20.04 -17.20 -8.07
CA LEU A 136 20.94 -17.93 -8.98
C LEU A 136 20.23 -18.49 -10.22
N SER A 137 19.04 -19.04 -10.05
CA SER A 137 18.23 -19.58 -11.16
C SER A 137 17.69 -18.50 -12.09
N LEU A 138 17.67 -17.24 -11.65
CA LEU A 138 17.08 -16.11 -12.36
C LEU A 138 18.10 -15.22 -13.06
N LEU A 139 19.40 -15.46 -12.91
CA LEU A 139 20.47 -14.59 -13.43
C LEU A 139 20.35 -14.29 -14.94
N ASN A 140 19.85 -15.23 -15.73
CA ASN A 140 19.67 -15.08 -17.17
C ASN A 140 18.27 -14.58 -17.58
N HIS A 141 17.36 -14.34 -16.62
CA HIS A 141 16.05 -13.81 -16.90
C HIS A 141 16.07 -12.29 -17.05
N ARG A 142 15.09 -11.75 -17.76
CA ARG A 142 14.86 -10.30 -17.82
C ARG A 142 14.21 -9.86 -16.51
N PRO A 143 14.64 -8.75 -15.89
CA PRO A 143 14.01 -8.23 -14.68
C PRO A 143 12.49 -8.01 -14.83
N GLN A 144 12.05 -7.58 -16.02
CA GLN A 144 10.64 -7.31 -16.32
C GLN A 144 9.74 -8.55 -16.27
N ASP A 145 10.29 -9.75 -16.53
CA ASP A 145 9.55 -11.01 -16.56
C ASP A 145 9.37 -11.64 -15.15
N LEU A 146 9.98 -11.03 -14.14
CA LEU A 146 9.98 -11.52 -12.77
C LEU A 146 8.70 -11.12 -12.02
N SER A 147 8.36 -11.91 -10.99
CA SER A 147 7.30 -11.53 -10.04
C SER A 147 7.72 -10.33 -9.18
N GLY A 148 6.76 -9.60 -8.58
CA GLY A 148 7.04 -8.44 -7.74
C GLY A 148 8.04 -8.72 -6.61
N GLY A 149 7.91 -9.84 -5.90
CA GLY A 149 8.86 -10.24 -4.86
C GLY A 149 10.27 -10.60 -5.41
N GLN A 150 10.34 -11.22 -6.60
CA GLN A 150 11.62 -11.47 -7.26
C GLN A 150 12.28 -10.16 -7.72
N LYS A 151 11.53 -9.24 -8.31
CA LYS A 151 12.01 -7.90 -8.69
C LYS A 151 12.59 -7.15 -7.48
N GLN A 152 11.89 -7.20 -6.35
CA GLN A 152 12.36 -6.59 -5.11
C GLN A 152 13.71 -7.18 -4.65
N ARG A 153 13.86 -8.51 -4.72
CA ARG A 153 15.14 -9.17 -4.39
C ARG A 153 16.26 -8.79 -5.36
N VAL A 154 15.97 -8.67 -6.64
CA VAL A 154 16.95 -8.20 -7.65
C VAL A 154 17.37 -6.77 -7.36
N SER A 155 16.42 -5.86 -7.15
CA SER A 155 16.71 -4.47 -6.77
C SER A 155 17.56 -4.39 -5.50
N LEU A 156 17.22 -5.20 -4.50
CA LEU A 156 17.99 -5.29 -3.26
C LEU A 156 19.41 -5.82 -3.50
N ALA A 157 19.57 -6.85 -4.33
CA ALA A 157 20.89 -7.39 -4.69
C ALA A 157 21.78 -6.33 -5.37
N GLY A 158 21.20 -5.58 -6.34
CA GLY A 158 21.91 -4.50 -7.03
C GLY A 158 22.33 -3.35 -6.12
N VAL A 159 21.58 -3.11 -5.05
CA VAL A 159 21.91 -2.10 -4.03
C VAL A 159 22.96 -2.60 -3.04
N LEU A 160 22.92 -3.88 -2.67
CA LEU A 160 23.81 -4.48 -1.68
C LEU A 160 25.21 -4.81 -2.22
N ILE A 161 25.32 -4.95 -3.53
CA ILE A 161 26.58 -5.36 -4.18
C ILE A 161 27.70 -4.35 -3.97
N ASP A 162 27.36 -3.07 -3.72
CA ASP A 162 28.31 -2.00 -3.42
C ASP A 162 28.85 -2.05 -1.98
N GLU A 163 28.25 -2.87 -1.12
CA GLU A 163 28.63 -3.01 0.30
C GLU A 163 28.68 -1.66 1.06
N SER A 164 27.79 -0.73 0.72
CA SER A 164 27.71 0.59 1.34
C SER A 164 27.35 0.50 2.83
N PRO A 165 27.94 1.34 3.69
CA PRO A 165 27.73 1.30 5.13
C PRO A 165 26.33 1.78 5.57
N ILE A 166 25.61 2.50 4.70
CA ILE A 166 24.27 3.03 4.96
C ILE A 166 23.32 2.49 3.88
N LEU A 167 22.24 1.87 4.31
CA LEU A 167 21.16 1.39 3.45
C LEU A 167 19.92 2.23 3.70
N LEU A 168 19.34 2.79 2.65
CA LEU A 168 18.09 3.54 2.66
C LEU A 168 17.04 2.76 1.89
N PHE A 169 15.93 2.46 2.54
CA PHE A 169 14.75 1.84 1.95
C PHE A 169 13.62 2.86 1.93
N ASP A 170 13.19 3.28 0.74
CA ASP A 170 12.07 4.23 0.57
C ASP A 170 10.83 3.45 0.12
N GLU A 171 9.91 3.21 1.05
CA GLU A 171 8.68 2.45 0.91
C GLU A 171 8.88 1.02 0.31
N PRO A 172 9.74 0.19 0.92
CA PRO A 172 10.09 -1.13 0.38
C PRO A 172 8.91 -2.12 0.33
N LEU A 173 7.81 -1.82 0.99
CA LEU A 173 6.61 -2.67 1.02
C LEU A 173 5.55 -2.27 -0.02
N ALA A 174 5.79 -1.22 -0.81
CA ALA A 174 4.86 -0.75 -1.82
C ALA A 174 4.55 -1.86 -2.85
N ASN A 175 3.27 -2.03 -3.19
CA ASN A 175 2.78 -3.00 -4.20
C ASN A 175 3.08 -4.48 -3.91
N LEU A 176 3.51 -4.84 -2.69
CA LEU A 176 3.73 -6.23 -2.29
C LEU A 176 2.50 -6.82 -1.59
N ASP A 177 2.22 -8.08 -1.89
CA ASP A 177 1.28 -8.83 -1.08
C ASP A 177 1.80 -9.00 0.37
N PRO A 178 0.92 -9.28 1.36
CA PRO A 178 1.30 -9.26 2.77
C PRO A 178 2.45 -10.21 3.13
N LYS A 179 2.50 -11.39 2.49
CA LYS A 179 3.55 -12.37 2.76
C LYS A 179 4.88 -11.94 2.16
N SER A 180 4.88 -11.47 0.90
CA SER A 180 6.07 -10.94 0.23
C SER A 180 6.64 -9.75 1.00
N GLY A 181 5.77 -8.88 1.54
CA GLY A 181 6.19 -7.76 2.40
C GLY A 181 6.89 -8.23 3.68
N GLN A 182 6.37 -9.26 4.35
CA GLN A 182 7.03 -9.88 5.51
C GLN A 182 8.41 -10.42 5.13
N ASP A 183 8.51 -11.17 4.04
CA ASP A 183 9.77 -11.79 3.59
C ASP A 183 10.84 -10.72 3.31
N ILE A 184 10.46 -9.56 2.77
CA ILE A 184 11.37 -8.42 2.55
C ILE A 184 11.84 -7.82 3.88
N ILE A 185 10.96 -7.60 4.86
CA ILE A 185 11.38 -7.09 6.18
C ILE A 185 12.29 -8.07 6.90
N GLU A 186 12.03 -9.38 6.78
CA GLU A 186 12.93 -10.40 7.31
C GLU A 186 14.30 -10.36 6.65
N LEU A 187 14.33 -10.20 5.34
CA LEU A 187 15.56 -10.09 4.56
C LEU A 187 16.37 -8.84 4.94
N ILE A 188 15.71 -7.68 5.06
CA ILE A 188 16.34 -6.43 5.53
C ILE A 188 16.93 -6.62 6.93
N ASP A 189 16.21 -7.26 7.84
CA ASP A 189 16.67 -7.53 9.21
C ASP A 189 17.88 -8.47 9.23
N HIS A 190 17.86 -9.50 8.39
CA HIS A 190 18.98 -10.45 8.25
C HIS A 190 20.24 -9.75 7.74
N ILE A 191 20.13 -8.98 6.66
CA ILE A 191 21.24 -8.21 6.08
C ILE A 191 21.80 -7.20 7.09
N HIS A 192 20.91 -6.43 7.75
CA HIS A 192 21.32 -5.48 8.78
C HIS A 192 22.18 -6.15 9.87
N LYS A 193 21.80 -7.34 10.32
CA LYS A 193 22.52 -8.08 11.37
C LYS A 193 23.82 -8.70 10.90
N GLU A 194 23.83 -9.28 9.69
CA GLU A 194 25.02 -9.94 9.15
C GLU A 194 26.10 -8.96 8.73
N GLU A 195 25.73 -7.90 8.01
CA GLU A 195 26.68 -6.94 7.46
C GLU A 195 26.97 -5.78 8.42
N GLY A 196 26.19 -5.64 9.52
CA GLY A 196 26.36 -4.56 10.49
C GLY A 196 26.09 -3.17 9.91
N THR A 197 25.25 -3.08 8.88
CA THR A 197 24.94 -1.85 8.15
C THR A 197 24.07 -0.91 8.98
N THR A 198 24.18 0.40 8.73
CA THR A 198 23.21 1.38 9.24
C THR A 198 22.02 1.39 8.31
N THR A 199 20.82 1.10 8.82
CA THR A 199 19.64 0.89 7.98
C THR A 199 18.57 1.92 8.31
N LEU A 200 18.14 2.68 7.31
CA LEU A 200 17.01 3.61 7.39
C LEU A 200 15.86 3.05 6.54
N ILE A 201 14.68 2.96 7.14
CA ILE A 201 13.46 2.51 6.48
C ILE A 201 12.46 3.65 6.55
N ILE A 202 12.03 4.15 5.40
CA ILE A 202 10.90 5.08 5.28
C ILE A 202 9.69 4.23 4.93
N GLU A 203 8.65 4.22 5.77
CA GLU A 203 7.48 3.36 5.55
C GLU A 203 6.22 3.91 6.24
N HIS A 204 5.06 3.64 5.63
CA HIS A 204 3.74 3.96 6.18
C HIS A 204 3.14 2.78 6.95
N ARG A 205 3.50 1.55 6.59
CA ARG A 205 3.00 0.29 7.14
C ARG A 205 3.77 -0.09 8.39
N LEU A 206 3.61 0.71 9.45
CA LEU A 206 4.35 0.59 10.72
C LEU A 206 4.30 -0.83 11.31
N GLU A 207 3.12 -1.45 11.36
CA GLU A 207 2.92 -2.79 11.91
C GLU A 207 3.70 -3.88 11.15
N ASP A 208 3.84 -3.73 9.84
CA ASP A 208 4.59 -4.68 9.02
C ASP A 208 6.09 -4.58 9.28
N VAL A 209 6.62 -3.36 9.43
CA VAL A 209 8.04 -3.16 9.75
C VAL A 209 8.36 -3.64 11.16
N LEU A 210 7.48 -3.38 12.14
CA LEU A 210 7.66 -3.80 13.53
C LEU A 210 7.56 -5.32 13.75
N HIS A 211 7.26 -6.09 12.69
CA HIS A 211 7.44 -7.55 12.70
C HIS A 211 8.88 -7.93 13.07
N ARG A 212 9.87 -7.07 12.74
CA ARG A 212 11.25 -7.20 13.18
C ARG A 212 11.67 -6.00 14.03
N PRO A 213 12.56 -6.19 15.02
CA PRO A 213 12.98 -5.09 15.89
C PRO A 213 13.60 -3.94 15.10
N VAL A 214 13.28 -2.71 15.47
CA VAL A 214 14.00 -1.49 15.09
C VAL A 214 14.51 -0.80 16.34
N ASP A 215 15.67 -0.15 16.25
CA ASP A 215 16.28 0.50 17.41
C ASP A 215 15.53 1.78 17.78
N ARG A 216 15.03 2.49 16.75
CA ARG A 216 14.44 3.80 16.91
C ARG A 216 13.40 4.11 15.84
N ILE A 217 12.37 4.88 16.24
CA ILE A 217 11.40 5.47 15.31
C ILE A 217 11.56 6.98 15.33
N VAL A 218 11.56 7.57 14.13
CA VAL A 218 11.52 9.02 13.92
C VAL A 218 10.18 9.35 13.27
N LEU A 219 9.35 10.15 13.97
CA LEU A 219 8.10 10.66 13.40
C LEU A 219 8.33 12.08 12.90
N ILE A 220 8.06 12.27 11.61
CA ILE A 220 8.18 13.56 10.95
C ILE A 220 6.80 14.01 10.44
N ASN A 221 6.43 15.25 10.71
CA ASN A 221 5.25 15.89 10.14
C ASN A 221 5.53 17.37 9.88
N ASP A 222 4.96 17.91 8.80
CA ASP A 222 5.17 19.30 8.34
C ASP A 222 6.66 19.70 8.32
N GLY A 223 7.51 18.79 7.88
CA GLY A 223 8.96 18.99 7.79
C GLY A 223 9.71 19.00 9.12
N ARG A 224 9.06 18.70 10.24
CA ARG A 224 9.64 18.74 11.59
C ARG A 224 9.64 17.37 12.24
N ILE A 225 10.65 17.08 13.04
CA ILE A 225 10.67 15.87 13.86
C ILE A 225 9.81 16.11 15.11
N LEU A 226 8.72 15.34 15.22
CA LEU A 226 7.82 15.39 16.37
C LEU A 226 8.20 14.36 17.44
N PHE A 227 8.81 13.25 17.03
CA PHE A 227 9.26 12.21 17.94
C PHE A 227 10.56 11.56 17.42
N ASN A 228 11.43 11.20 18.34
CA ASN A 228 12.68 10.49 18.07
C ASN A 228 13.03 9.63 19.30
N GLY A 229 12.68 8.36 19.28
CA GLY A 229 12.84 7.49 20.45
C GLY A 229 12.60 6.02 20.16
N SER A 230 12.50 5.20 21.20
CA SER A 230 12.23 3.77 21.03
C SER A 230 10.81 3.51 20.54
N PRO A 231 10.57 2.39 19.81
CA PRO A 231 9.23 2.01 19.38
C PRO A 231 8.21 1.98 20.52
N ASN A 232 8.57 1.40 21.66
CA ASN A 232 7.68 1.30 22.82
C ASN A 232 7.24 2.67 23.37
N GLN A 233 8.15 3.65 23.37
CA GLN A 233 7.82 5.01 23.79
C GLN A 233 6.81 5.68 22.87
N LEU A 234 6.94 5.50 21.54
CA LEU A 234 5.98 6.05 20.57
C LEU A 234 4.62 5.40 20.71
N LEU A 235 4.58 4.08 20.76
CA LEU A 235 3.35 3.28 20.78
C LEU A 235 2.54 3.44 22.08
N ALA A 236 3.16 3.90 23.15
CA ALA A 236 2.48 4.27 24.39
C ALA A 236 1.72 5.61 24.29
N THR A 237 1.96 6.41 23.25
CA THR A 237 1.34 7.72 23.02
C THR A 237 0.25 7.68 21.96
N ASP A 238 -0.51 8.78 21.83
CA ASP A 238 -1.49 8.97 20.75
C ASP A 238 -0.89 9.72 19.53
N LEU A 239 0.45 9.90 19.50
CA LEU A 239 1.11 10.68 18.46
C LEU A 239 0.88 10.13 17.04
N LEU A 240 0.75 8.81 16.86
CA LEU A 240 0.47 8.20 15.57
C LEU A 240 -0.89 8.66 15.04
N THR A 241 -1.94 8.47 15.81
CA THR A 241 -3.32 8.81 15.43
C THR A 241 -3.51 10.31 15.27
N GLN A 242 -2.92 11.13 16.17
CA GLN A 242 -2.94 12.60 16.08
C GLN A 242 -2.28 13.13 14.80
N ASN A 243 -1.33 12.38 14.24
CA ASN A 243 -0.63 12.75 13.01
C ASN A 243 -1.09 11.96 11.79
N GLY A 244 -2.26 11.33 11.84
CA GLY A 244 -2.81 10.59 10.70
C GLY A 244 -1.95 9.41 10.26
N ILE A 245 -1.30 8.72 11.20
CA ILE A 245 -0.53 7.50 10.95
C ILE A 245 -1.29 6.33 11.56
N ARG A 246 -1.40 5.25 10.80
CA ARG A 246 -2.08 4.03 11.24
C ARG A 246 -1.33 3.39 12.39
N GLU A 247 -2.03 3.23 13.50
CA GLU A 247 -1.53 2.47 14.65
C GLU A 247 -1.64 0.96 14.36
N PRO A 248 -0.75 0.11 14.92
CA PRO A 248 -0.93 -1.34 14.86
C PRO A 248 -2.29 -1.78 15.39
N LEU A 249 -2.97 -2.68 14.64
CA LEU A 249 -4.35 -3.07 14.91
C LEU A 249 -4.55 -3.66 16.31
N TYR A 250 -3.58 -4.41 16.83
CA TYR A 250 -3.66 -4.94 18.19
C TYR A 250 -3.64 -3.85 19.27
N LEU A 251 -2.94 -2.73 19.05
CA LEU A 251 -2.91 -1.61 20.01
C LEU A 251 -4.24 -0.85 20.01
N THR A 252 -4.79 -0.58 18.82
CA THR A 252 -6.12 0.00 18.68
C THR A 252 -7.16 -0.85 19.43
N THR A 253 -7.11 -2.18 19.26
CA THR A 253 -8.00 -3.11 19.96
C THR A 253 -7.78 -3.07 21.48
N LEU A 254 -6.54 -3.04 21.95
CA LEU A 254 -6.24 -2.93 23.39
C LEU A 254 -6.75 -1.63 24.02
N ARG A 255 -6.62 -0.49 23.30
CA ARG A 255 -7.20 0.79 23.74
C ARG A 255 -8.72 0.70 23.86
N GLN A 256 -9.39 0.09 22.87
CA GLN A 256 -10.84 -0.11 22.90
C GLN A 256 -11.29 -1.02 24.06
N LEU A 257 -10.44 -1.96 24.46
CA LEU A 257 -10.63 -2.83 25.63
C LEU A 257 -10.32 -2.11 26.97
N GLY A 258 -9.87 -0.84 26.93
CA GLY A 258 -9.57 -0.04 28.12
C GLY A 258 -8.22 -0.35 28.76
N VAL A 259 -7.30 -0.99 28.04
CA VAL A 259 -5.94 -1.27 28.51
C VAL A 259 -5.11 0.02 28.52
N ASP A 260 -4.46 0.30 29.65
CA ASP A 260 -3.54 1.43 29.80
C ASP A 260 -2.17 1.08 29.21
N LEU A 261 -1.94 1.47 27.96
CA LEU A 261 -0.70 1.17 27.23
C LEU A 261 0.55 1.83 27.82
N VAL A 262 0.42 2.88 28.62
CA VAL A 262 1.57 3.56 29.26
C VAL A 262 2.27 2.64 30.28
N LYS A 263 1.54 1.68 30.83
CA LYS A 263 2.07 0.71 31.80
C LYS A 263 2.75 -0.51 31.17
N GLU A 264 2.63 -0.67 29.85
CA GLU A 264 3.20 -1.81 29.14
C GLU A 264 4.61 -1.47 28.60
N GLU A 265 5.58 -2.34 28.89
CA GLU A 265 6.98 -2.08 28.54
C GLU A 265 7.37 -2.54 27.12
N GLN A 266 6.62 -3.49 26.52
CA GLN A 266 7.00 -4.14 25.26
C GLN A 266 5.90 -4.05 24.19
N LEU A 267 5.41 -2.83 23.95
CA LEU A 267 4.33 -2.57 23.01
C LEU A 267 4.66 -2.91 21.56
N ALA A 268 5.93 -2.82 21.16
CA ALA A 268 6.36 -3.05 19.78
C ALA A 268 6.29 -4.53 19.36
N ASN A 269 6.14 -5.45 20.29
CA ASN A 269 6.07 -6.88 20.00
C ASN A 269 4.90 -7.52 20.75
N LEU A 270 3.88 -7.90 19.99
CA LEU A 270 2.67 -8.53 20.53
C LEU A 270 2.96 -9.79 21.34
N ASP A 271 3.94 -10.60 20.96
CA ASP A 271 4.29 -11.83 21.66
C ASP A 271 4.84 -11.57 23.07
N ASN A 272 5.44 -10.39 23.28
CA ASN A 272 6.08 -9.99 24.54
C ASN A 272 5.17 -9.17 25.46
N LEU A 273 3.95 -8.82 25.06
CA LEU A 273 3.01 -8.07 25.88
C LEU A 273 2.71 -8.83 27.19
N SER A 274 2.70 -8.10 28.32
CA SER A 274 2.49 -8.68 29.65
C SER A 274 1.02 -8.83 30.06
N ILE A 275 0.09 -8.65 29.14
CA ILE A 275 -1.35 -8.66 29.41
C ILE A 275 -1.80 -10.08 29.79
N SER A 276 -2.41 -10.20 30.97
CA SER A 276 -2.84 -11.48 31.53
C SER A 276 -4.24 -11.88 31.09
N LYS A 277 -4.44 -13.19 30.94
CA LYS A 277 -5.76 -13.83 30.74
C LYS A 277 -6.75 -13.38 31.82
N GLY A 278 -7.98 -13.10 31.43
CA GLY A 278 -9.08 -12.82 32.35
C GLY A 278 -9.32 -11.37 32.73
N GLN A 279 -8.56 -10.41 32.23
CA GLN A 279 -8.82 -8.97 32.42
C GLN A 279 -9.89 -8.43 31.46
N ILE A 280 -10.30 -9.23 30.46
CA ILE A 280 -11.16 -8.78 29.37
C ILE A 280 -12.44 -9.60 29.36
N GLN A 281 -13.57 -8.93 29.60
CA GLN A 281 -14.91 -9.49 29.36
C GLN A 281 -15.42 -8.94 28.03
N LEU A 282 -15.47 -9.79 27.01
CA LEU A 282 -16.13 -9.44 25.75
C LEU A 282 -17.66 -9.61 25.96
N GLN A 283 -18.39 -8.52 25.93
CA GLN A 283 -19.84 -8.55 25.76
C GLN A 283 -20.10 -8.26 24.28
N THR A 284 -20.36 -9.28 23.49
CA THR A 284 -20.79 -9.15 22.10
C THR A 284 -22.17 -9.78 21.95
N GLU A 285 -23.13 -8.99 21.54
CA GLU A 285 -24.35 -9.53 20.94
C GLU A 285 -24.00 -9.80 19.47
N LEU A 286 -23.87 -11.08 19.11
CA LEU A 286 -23.74 -11.48 17.71
C LEU A 286 -25.07 -11.17 17.02
N ALA A 287 -25.12 -10.08 16.27
CA ALA A 287 -26.27 -9.74 15.45
C ALA A 287 -26.30 -10.68 14.24
N GLU A 288 -27.20 -11.64 14.24
CA GLU A 288 -27.61 -12.40 13.06
C GLU A 288 -28.81 -11.68 12.41
N GLU A 289 -28.57 -10.80 11.46
CA GLU A 289 -29.56 -10.45 10.45
C GLU A 289 -28.96 -10.60 9.05
N THR A 290 -29.07 -11.79 8.49
CA THR A 290 -28.85 -12.02 7.07
C THR A 290 -30.10 -11.65 6.29
N GLN A 291 -30.18 -10.44 5.76
CA GLN A 291 -31.14 -10.12 4.70
C GLN A 291 -30.78 -10.93 3.44
N GLU A 292 -31.73 -11.61 2.84
CA GLU A 292 -31.56 -12.24 1.53
C GLU A 292 -31.40 -11.14 0.46
N LEU A 293 -30.15 -10.84 0.09
CA LEU A 293 -29.84 -9.88 -0.97
C LEU A 293 -30.13 -10.50 -2.36
N GLN A 294 -30.67 -9.69 -3.26
CA GLN A 294 -30.99 -10.10 -4.64
C GLN A 294 -29.72 -10.24 -5.47
N SER A 295 -29.62 -11.33 -6.29
CA SER A 295 -28.56 -11.52 -7.27
C SER A 295 -28.60 -10.41 -8.32
N LEU A 296 -27.50 -9.70 -8.48
CA LEU A 296 -27.33 -8.60 -9.43
C LEU A 296 -26.51 -9.04 -10.65
N PHE A 297 -25.34 -9.63 -10.42
CA PHE A 297 -24.43 -10.00 -11.48
C PHE A 297 -23.80 -11.36 -11.22
N ARG A 298 -24.09 -12.34 -12.08
CA ARG A 298 -23.63 -13.73 -11.94
C ARG A 298 -22.72 -14.13 -13.08
N LEU A 299 -21.61 -14.77 -12.74
CA LEU A 299 -20.67 -15.43 -13.63
C LEU A 299 -20.86 -16.94 -13.54
N GLU A 300 -20.90 -17.62 -14.67
CA GLU A 300 -21.00 -19.07 -14.75
C GLU A 300 -19.92 -19.60 -15.69
N ASP A 301 -19.00 -20.42 -15.15
CA ASP A 301 -17.93 -21.11 -15.86
C ASP A 301 -17.02 -20.16 -16.67
N VAL A 302 -16.65 -19.02 -16.06
CA VAL A 302 -15.84 -18.01 -16.76
C VAL A 302 -14.37 -18.40 -16.75
N SER A 303 -13.78 -18.53 -17.95
CA SER A 303 -12.38 -18.89 -18.16
C SER A 303 -11.70 -17.94 -19.12
N PHE A 304 -10.39 -17.71 -18.93
CA PHE A 304 -9.60 -16.82 -19.78
C PHE A 304 -8.13 -17.23 -19.84
N SER A 305 -7.54 -17.15 -21.05
CA SER A 305 -6.11 -17.37 -21.28
C SER A 305 -5.49 -16.16 -21.98
N TYR A 306 -4.26 -15.81 -21.57
CA TYR A 306 -3.35 -15.02 -22.41
C TYR A 306 -2.47 -16.00 -23.18
N ASP A 307 -2.57 -15.99 -24.50
CA ASP A 307 -1.97 -17.00 -25.36
C ASP A 307 -2.30 -18.41 -24.87
N ASP A 308 -1.30 -19.24 -24.55
CA ASP A 308 -1.48 -20.62 -24.05
C ASP A 308 -1.57 -20.70 -22.51
N ARG A 309 -1.47 -19.57 -21.78
CA ARG A 309 -1.47 -19.55 -20.32
C ARG A 309 -2.87 -19.25 -19.78
N LEU A 310 -3.48 -20.26 -19.16
CA LEU A 310 -4.78 -20.13 -18.49
C LEU A 310 -4.64 -19.28 -17.22
N ILE A 311 -5.37 -18.16 -17.14
CA ILE A 311 -5.32 -17.17 -16.05
C ILE A 311 -6.56 -17.21 -15.18
N LEU A 312 -7.75 -17.39 -15.78
CA LEU A 312 -8.99 -17.61 -15.02
C LEU A 312 -9.51 -19.00 -15.37
N LYS A 313 -9.87 -19.76 -14.34
CA LYS A 313 -10.22 -21.17 -14.45
C LYS A 313 -11.60 -21.41 -13.89
N SER A 314 -12.60 -21.52 -14.78
CA SER A 314 -13.96 -21.93 -14.42
C SER A 314 -14.53 -21.15 -13.22
N ILE A 315 -14.53 -19.81 -13.29
CA ILE A 315 -14.99 -18.93 -12.21
C ILE A 315 -16.52 -18.96 -12.16
N TYR A 316 -17.04 -19.27 -10.99
CA TYR A 316 -18.44 -19.11 -10.59
C TYR A 316 -18.52 -18.04 -9.50
N LEU A 317 -19.31 -16.99 -9.72
CA LEU A 317 -19.45 -15.87 -8.78
C LEU A 317 -20.85 -15.29 -8.91
N ASP A 318 -21.48 -14.99 -7.78
CA ASP A 318 -22.76 -14.29 -7.72
C ASP A 318 -22.59 -13.04 -6.85
N ILE A 319 -22.58 -11.87 -7.47
CA ILE A 319 -22.52 -10.56 -6.81
C ILE A 319 -23.97 -10.10 -6.58
N LYS A 320 -24.31 -9.81 -5.34
CA LYS A 320 -25.64 -9.36 -4.96
C LYS A 320 -25.70 -7.83 -4.86
N LYS A 321 -26.89 -7.29 -5.00
CA LYS A 321 -27.11 -5.83 -4.93
C LYS A 321 -26.83 -5.30 -3.52
N GLY A 322 -26.03 -4.24 -3.43
CA GLY A 322 -25.68 -3.60 -2.17
C GLY A 322 -24.68 -4.38 -1.31
N GLU A 323 -23.92 -5.33 -1.87
CA GLU A 323 -22.81 -5.97 -1.16
C GLU A 323 -21.54 -5.10 -1.17
N ASN A 324 -20.73 -5.25 -0.13
CA ASN A 324 -19.36 -4.73 -0.08
C ASN A 324 -18.38 -5.91 -0.06
N ILE A 325 -17.72 -6.15 -1.20
CA ILE A 325 -16.93 -7.36 -1.45
C ILE A 325 -15.44 -7.01 -1.56
N ALA A 326 -14.58 -7.77 -0.89
CA ALA A 326 -13.14 -7.75 -1.11
C ALA A 326 -12.70 -8.97 -1.94
N ILE A 327 -11.89 -8.74 -2.97
CA ILE A 327 -11.18 -9.78 -3.72
C ILE A 327 -9.73 -9.78 -3.27
N VAL A 328 -9.28 -10.88 -2.68
CA VAL A 328 -7.95 -11.03 -2.09
C VAL A 328 -7.21 -12.24 -2.66
N GLY A 329 -5.88 -12.29 -2.47
CA GLY A 329 -5.02 -13.38 -2.94
C GLY A 329 -3.64 -12.88 -3.35
N LYS A 330 -2.72 -13.79 -3.61
CA LYS A 330 -1.33 -13.45 -3.99
C LYS A 330 -1.26 -12.63 -5.28
N ASN A 331 -0.13 -11.95 -5.49
CA ASN A 331 0.16 -11.31 -6.76
C ASN A 331 0.19 -12.35 -7.89
N GLY A 332 -0.43 -12.02 -9.03
CA GLY A 332 -0.57 -12.95 -10.16
C GLY A 332 -1.67 -14.00 -10.01
N ALA A 333 -2.51 -13.98 -8.96
CA ALA A 333 -3.62 -14.91 -8.79
C ALA A 333 -4.77 -14.73 -9.79
N GLY A 334 -4.77 -13.66 -10.61
CA GLY A 334 -5.83 -13.39 -11.60
C GLY A 334 -6.84 -12.32 -11.16
N LYS A 335 -6.66 -11.64 -10.02
CA LYS A 335 -7.60 -10.63 -9.47
C LYS A 335 -7.92 -9.50 -10.47
N SER A 336 -6.90 -8.81 -10.98
CA SER A 336 -7.09 -7.73 -11.97
C SER A 336 -7.58 -8.27 -13.33
N THR A 337 -7.29 -9.53 -13.66
CA THR A 337 -7.85 -10.21 -14.85
C THR A 337 -9.34 -10.46 -14.66
N LEU A 338 -9.77 -10.89 -13.45
CA LEU A 338 -11.19 -11.00 -13.12
C LEU A 338 -11.90 -9.64 -13.20
N ALA A 339 -11.27 -8.57 -12.69
CA ALA A 339 -11.80 -7.22 -12.83
C ALA A 339 -12.00 -6.80 -14.29
N LYS A 340 -11.02 -7.07 -15.15
CA LYS A 340 -11.13 -6.83 -16.61
C LYS A 340 -12.23 -7.67 -17.27
N ALA A 341 -12.45 -8.91 -16.81
CA ALA A 341 -13.52 -9.76 -17.29
C ALA A 341 -14.90 -9.23 -16.88
N LEU A 342 -15.07 -8.83 -15.60
CA LEU A 342 -16.30 -8.20 -15.11
C LEU A 342 -16.66 -6.93 -15.88
N SER A 343 -15.66 -6.14 -16.27
CA SER A 343 -15.81 -4.87 -17.01
C SER A 343 -15.82 -5.04 -18.54
N SER A 344 -15.80 -6.26 -19.07
CA SER A 344 -15.75 -6.57 -20.52
C SER A 344 -14.52 -6.02 -21.25
N PHE A 345 -13.40 -5.74 -20.54
CA PHE A 345 -12.14 -5.33 -21.19
C PHE A 345 -11.39 -6.47 -21.84
N ILE A 346 -11.73 -7.70 -21.51
CA ILE A 346 -11.23 -8.93 -22.12
C ILE A 346 -12.39 -9.84 -22.48
N GLN A 347 -12.24 -10.58 -23.58
CA GLN A 347 -13.22 -11.60 -23.99
C GLN A 347 -12.90 -12.93 -23.32
N THR A 348 -13.88 -13.54 -22.69
CA THR A 348 -13.75 -14.78 -21.93
C THR A 348 -14.69 -15.85 -22.43
N GLU A 349 -14.44 -17.09 -22.07
CA GLU A 349 -15.46 -18.14 -22.14
C GLU A 349 -16.44 -18.01 -20.98
N GLY A 350 -17.53 -18.82 -20.98
CA GLY A 350 -18.54 -18.81 -19.92
C GLY A 350 -19.70 -17.84 -20.18
N ARG A 351 -20.51 -17.57 -19.15
CA ARG A 351 -21.74 -16.76 -19.19
C ARG A 351 -21.72 -15.65 -18.18
N TYR A 352 -22.36 -14.54 -18.54
CA TYR A 352 -22.51 -13.35 -17.69
C TYR A 352 -23.99 -12.99 -17.61
N LEU A 353 -24.57 -13.06 -16.42
CA LEU A 353 -26.00 -12.82 -16.19
C LEU A 353 -26.19 -11.58 -15.32
N TRP A 354 -26.84 -10.57 -15.85
CA TRP A 354 -27.28 -9.36 -15.09
C TRP A 354 -28.75 -9.47 -14.79
N GLU A 355 -29.13 -9.54 -13.52
CA GLU A 355 -30.51 -9.80 -13.08
C GLU A 355 -31.17 -10.96 -13.85
N GLY A 356 -30.37 -12.01 -14.12
CA GLY A 356 -30.79 -13.21 -14.85
C GLY A 356 -30.77 -13.10 -16.39
N GLN A 357 -30.48 -11.93 -16.95
CA GLN A 357 -30.35 -11.75 -18.42
C GLN A 357 -28.91 -11.94 -18.88
N ASP A 358 -28.69 -12.66 -19.97
CA ASP A 358 -27.35 -12.85 -20.51
C ASP A 358 -26.84 -11.55 -21.15
N ILE A 359 -25.70 -11.07 -20.65
CA ILE A 359 -25.02 -9.84 -21.08
C ILE A 359 -23.62 -10.10 -21.64
N LYS A 360 -23.32 -11.35 -22.04
CA LYS A 360 -22.01 -11.71 -22.63
C LYS A 360 -21.67 -10.89 -23.87
N GLY A 361 -22.69 -10.49 -24.61
CA GLY A 361 -22.55 -9.70 -25.86
C GLY A 361 -22.36 -8.21 -25.64
N ASP A 362 -22.40 -7.70 -24.39
CA ASP A 362 -22.23 -6.29 -24.12
C ASP A 362 -20.86 -5.79 -24.62
N SER A 363 -20.88 -4.66 -25.29
CA SER A 363 -19.69 -3.85 -25.54
C SER A 363 -19.14 -3.28 -24.23
N VAL A 364 -17.89 -2.82 -24.22
CA VAL A 364 -17.30 -2.13 -23.07
C VAL A 364 -18.15 -0.92 -22.64
N ALA A 365 -18.74 -0.19 -23.59
CA ALA A 365 -19.57 0.97 -23.32
C ALA A 365 -20.89 0.60 -22.61
N GLU A 366 -21.57 -0.47 -23.06
CA GLU A 366 -22.79 -0.97 -22.41
C GLU A 366 -22.50 -1.58 -21.04
N ARG A 367 -21.39 -2.31 -20.89
CA ARG A 367 -20.97 -2.87 -19.61
C ARG A 367 -20.64 -1.78 -18.60
N ALA A 368 -20.05 -0.65 -19.01
CA ALA A 368 -19.71 0.49 -18.15
C ALA A 368 -20.93 1.19 -17.54
N GLU A 369 -22.14 0.98 -18.07
CA GLU A 369 -23.38 1.46 -17.45
C GLU A 369 -23.82 0.60 -16.25
N ARG A 370 -23.25 -0.60 -16.12
CA ARG A 370 -23.54 -1.55 -15.03
C ARG A 370 -22.37 -1.71 -14.07
N VAL A 371 -21.15 -1.85 -14.60
CA VAL A 371 -19.93 -2.12 -13.86
C VAL A 371 -18.87 -1.08 -14.21
N GLY A 372 -18.62 -0.18 -13.28
CA GLY A 372 -17.55 0.80 -13.39
C GLY A 372 -16.25 0.29 -12.81
N TYR A 373 -15.14 0.38 -13.54
CA TYR A 373 -13.82 -0.06 -13.10
C TYR A 373 -12.88 1.11 -12.86
N VAL A 374 -12.41 1.24 -11.62
CA VAL A 374 -11.47 2.27 -11.17
C VAL A 374 -10.09 1.64 -10.99
N LEU A 375 -9.12 2.09 -11.78
CA LEU A 375 -7.74 1.62 -11.72
C LEU A 375 -7.02 2.09 -10.46
N GLN A 376 -5.94 1.41 -10.10
CA GLN A 376 -5.09 1.75 -8.96
C GLN A 376 -4.59 3.20 -9.04
N ASN A 377 -4.00 3.59 -10.17
CA ASN A 377 -3.51 4.95 -10.38
C ASN A 377 -4.53 5.80 -11.15
N PRO A 378 -5.13 6.84 -10.53
CA PRO A 378 -6.12 7.69 -11.19
C PRO A 378 -5.56 8.43 -12.40
N ASN A 379 -4.26 8.74 -12.44
CA ASN A 379 -3.66 9.44 -13.59
C ASN A 379 -3.66 8.58 -14.87
N GLN A 380 -3.85 7.27 -14.79
CA GLN A 380 -4.00 6.39 -15.97
C GLN A 380 -5.41 6.44 -16.56
N MET A 381 -6.40 6.94 -15.80
CA MET A 381 -7.79 7.06 -16.25
C MET A 381 -8.12 8.48 -16.74
N ILE A 382 -7.49 9.49 -16.14
CA ILE A 382 -7.77 10.89 -16.44
C ILE A 382 -7.26 11.25 -17.82
N SER A 383 -8.17 11.71 -18.68
CA SER A 383 -7.92 12.02 -20.10
C SER A 383 -8.00 13.51 -20.41
N THR A 384 -8.68 14.29 -19.56
CA THR A 384 -8.89 15.73 -19.77
C THR A 384 -8.23 16.57 -18.67
N ASN A 385 -8.20 17.90 -18.88
CA ASN A 385 -7.54 18.81 -17.94
C ASN A 385 -8.49 19.38 -16.88
N MET A 386 -9.81 19.36 -17.11
CA MET A 386 -10.81 19.97 -16.24
C MET A 386 -11.72 18.92 -15.63
N ILE A 387 -12.12 19.12 -14.37
CA ILE A 387 -12.96 18.18 -13.62
C ILE A 387 -14.30 17.95 -14.32
N PHE A 388 -14.98 19.02 -14.72
CA PHE A 388 -16.26 18.92 -15.42
C PHE A 388 -16.14 18.10 -16.72
N ASP A 389 -15.12 18.40 -17.53
CA ASP A 389 -14.93 17.74 -18.82
C ASP A 389 -14.59 16.27 -18.66
N GLU A 390 -13.83 15.89 -17.64
CA GLU A 390 -13.50 14.51 -17.35
C GLU A 390 -14.75 13.69 -16.98
N VAL A 391 -15.58 14.24 -16.10
CA VAL A 391 -16.82 13.55 -15.69
C VAL A 391 -17.84 13.53 -16.84
N ALA A 392 -17.91 14.60 -17.65
CA ALA A 392 -18.81 14.68 -18.79
C ALA A 392 -18.41 13.79 -19.99
N LEU A 393 -17.14 13.41 -20.07
CA LEU A 393 -16.55 12.75 -21.25
C LEU A 393 -17.35 11.52 -21.70
N GLY A 394 -17.66 10.62 -20.77
CA GLY A 394 -18.39 9.39 -21.08
C GLY A 394 -19.81 9.62 -21.60
N LEU A 395 -20.51 10.66 -21.13
CA LEU A 395 -21.84 11.05 -21.61
C LEU A 395 -21.77 11.70 -22.99
N ARG A 396 -20.78 12.57 -23.23
CA ARG A 396 -20.54 13.20 -24.54
C ARG A 396 -20.28 12.15 -25.63
N LEU A 397 -19.45 11.16 -25.32
CA LEU A 397 -19.16 10.05 -26.25
C LEU A 397 -20.40 9.21 -26.59
N ARG A 398 -21.42 9.23 -25.74
CA ARG A 398 -22.73 8.58 -25.95
C ARG A 398 -23.74 9.48 -26.64
N GLY A 399 -23.38 10.73 -26.96
CA GLY A 399 -24.27 11.67 -27.64
C GLY A 399 -25.41 12.21 -26.78
N VAL A 400 -25.24 12.21 -25.44
CA VAL A 400 -26.22 12.79 -24.51
C VAL A 400 -26.25 14.31 -24.69
N ASP A 401 -27.43 14.91 -24.55
CA ASP A 401 -27.61 16.36 -24.68
C ASP A 401 -26.84 17.14 -23.61
N GLU A 402 -26.22 18.28 -23.95
CA GLU A 402 -25.38 19.07 -23.04
C GLU A 402 -26.14 19.57 -21.80
N GLN A 403 -27.45 19.85 -21.86
CA GLN A 403 -28.24 20.24 -20.68
C GLN A 403 -28.43 19.06 -19.72
N GLU A 404 -28.65 17.88 -20.25
CA GLU A 404 -28.70 16.64 -19.46
C GLU A 404 -27.33 16.32 -18.85
N ILE A 405 -26.24 16.46 -19.64
CA ILE A 405 -24.86 16.29 -19.17
C ILE A 405 -24.60 17.21 -17.98
N GLU A 406 -24.89 18.51 -18.10
CA GLU A 406 -24.65 19.47 -17.03
C GLU A 406 -25.37 19.06 -15.74
N THR A 407 -26.64 18.66 -15.85
CA THR A 407 -27.44 18.22 -14.72
C THR A 407 -26.85 17.00 -14.05
N ARG A 408 -26.56 15.92 -14.81
CA ARG A 408 -26.02 14.67 -14.28
C ARG A 408 -24.62 14.84 -13.69
N VAL A 409 -23.77 15.63 -14.36
CA VAL A 409 -22.39 15.90 -13.87
C VAL A 409 -22.45 16.67 -12.55
N TYR A 410 -23.29 17.69 -12.42
CA TYR A 410 -23.41 18.46 -11.19
C TYR A 410 -23.95 17.63 -10.04
N GLU A 411 -24.94 16.78 -10.28
CA GLU A 411 -25.46 15.85 -9.27
C GLU A 411 -24.38 14.86 -8.82
N THR A 412 -23.66 14.27 -9.77
CA THR A 412 -22.58 13.32 -9.47
C THR A 412 -21.42 14.01 -8.72
N LEU A 413 -21.04 15.21 -9.12
CA LEU A 413 -19.99 15.97 -8.41
C LEU A 413 -20.39 16.35 -6.98
N LYS A 414 -21.69 16.59 -6.72
CA LYS A 414 -22.20 16.79 -5.34
C LYS A 414 -22.07 15.51 -4.52
N ILE A 415 -22.44 14.36 -5.10
CA ILE A 415 -22.31 13.05 -4.44
C ILE A 415 -20.83 12.79 -4.09
N CYS A 416 -19.90 13.14 -4.99
CA CYS A 416 -18.48 12.91 -4.80
C CYS A 416 -17.76 14.00 -3.97
N GLY A 417 -18.48 15.04 -3.49
CA GLY A 417 -17.89 16.14 -2.72
C GLY A 417 -16.94 17.03 -3.54
N LEU A 418 -17.14 17.07 -4.88
CA LEU A 418 -16.27 17.80 -5.82
C LEU A 418 -16.96 18.99 -6.48
N TYR A 419 -18.22 19.28 -6.12
CA TYR A 419 -19.00 20.33 -6.80
C TYR A 419 -18.35 21.72 -6.73
N GLU A 420 -17.75 22.08 -5.61
CA GLU A 420 -17.06 23.37 -5.45
C GLU A 420 -15.82 23.49 -6.35
N PHE A 421 -15.22 22.35 -6.72
CA PHE A 421 -14.04 22.27 -7.58
C PHE A 421 -14.37 22.06 -9.06
N ARG A 422 -15.65 22.01 -9.47
CA ARG A 422 -16.11 21.64 -10.81
C ARG A 422 -15.42 22.35 -11.98
N ASN A 423 -15.00 23.61 -11.76
CA ASN A 423 -14.32 24.43 -12.76
C ASN A 423 -12.78 24.46 -12.57
N TRP A 424 -12.24 23.59 -11.72
CA TRP A 424 -10.81 23.56 -11.45
C TRP A 424 -10.08 22.62 -12.41
N PRO A 425 -8.79 22.90 -12.69
CA PRO A 425 -7.96 21.95 -13.40
C PRO A 425 -7.65 20.75 -12.49
N ILE A 426 -7.65 19.55 -13.07
CA ILE A 426 -7.38 18.30 -12.33
C ILE A 426 -5.96 18.28 -11.76
N SER A 427 -5.02 18.99 -12.39
CA SER A 427 -3.64 19.13 -11.90
C SER A 427 -3.54 19.78 -10.51
N ALA A 428 -4.53 20.57 -10.10
CA ALA A 428 -4.57 21.23 -8.79
C ALA A 428 -5.11 20.32 -7.67
N LEU A 429 -5.60 19.13 -8.00
CA LEU A 429 -6.22 18.21 -7.05
C LEU A 429 -5.19 17.32 -6.35
N SER A 430 -5.48 16.99 -5.08
CA SER A 430 -4.79 15.91 -4.34
C SER A 430 -5.06 14.55 -5.00
N PHE A 431 -4.25 13.55 -4.65
CA PHE A 431 -4.44 12.19 -5.17
C PHE A 431 -5.83 11.62 -4.80
N GLY A 432 -6.29 11.81 -3.56
CA GLY A 432 -7.62 11.39 -3.12
C GLY A 432 -8.75 12.08 -3.89
N GLN A 433 -8.62 13.38 -4.15
CA GLN A 433 -9.58 14.11 -4.99
C GLN A 433 -9.57 13.63 -6.45
N LYS A 434 -8.40 13.34 -7.03
CA LYS A 434 -8.31 12.71 -8.37
C LYS A 434 -8.99 11.34 -8.40
N LYS A 435 -8.85 10.55 -7.34
CA LYS A 435 -9.55 9.25 -7.21
C LYS A 435 -11.07 9.46 -7.19
N ARG A 436 -11.58 10.46 -6.46
CA ARG A 436 -12.99 10.82 -6.47
C ARG A 436 -13.48 11.30 -7.86
N VAL A 437 -12.63 12.00 -8.65
CA VAL A 437 -12.94 12.35 -10.05
C VAL A 437 -13.11 11.11 -10.90
N THR A 438 -12.19 10.12 -10.80
CA THR A 438 -12.31 8.88 -11.57
C THR A 438 -13.55 8.06 -11.18
N ILE A 439 -13.94 8.07 -9.91
CA ILE A 439 -15.18 7.45 -9.46
C ILE A 439 -16.39 8.24 -10.01
N ALA A 440 -16.36 9.57 -9.99
CA ALA A 440 -17.42 10.39 -10.55
C ALA A 440 -17.64 10.14 -12.05
N SER A 441 -16.55 9.95 -12.82
CA SER A 441 -16.62 9.65 -14.27
C SER A 441 -17.32 8.32 -14.58
N ILE A 442 -17.36 7.43 -13.60
CA ILE A 442 -18.05 6.13 -13.69
C ILE A 442 -19.49 6.26 -13.20
N LEU A 443 -19.70 6.88 -12.03
CA LEU A 443 -21.02 7.05 -11.43
C LEU A 443 -21.98 7.83 -12.35
N VAL A 444 -21.49 8.83 -13.06
CA VAL A 444 -22.30 9.63 -13.99
C VAL A 444 -22.91 8.80 -15.11
N LEU A 445 -22.33 7.63 -15.43
CA LEU A 445 -22.84 6.69 -16.42
C LEU A 445 -23.96 5.79 -15.88
N GLY A 446 -24.16 5.75 -14.55
CA GLY A 446 -25.20 4.97 -13.88
C GLY A 446 -24.73 3.61 -13.38
N ALA A 447 -23.42 3.38 -13.25
CA ALA A 447 -22.88 2.11 -12.77
C ALA A 447 -23.41 1.74 -11.40
N GLU A 448 -23.99 0.53 -11.26
CA GLU A 448 -24.49 -0.01 -9.99
C GLU A 448 -23.38 -0.75 -9.22
N ILE A 449 -22.42 -1.35 -9.92
CA ILE A 449 -21.23 -1.98 -9.34
C ILE A 449 -20.04 -1.06 -9.55
N ILE A 450 -19.36 -0.69 -8.46
CA ILE A 450 -18.11 0.07 -8.49
C ILE A 450 -16.99 -0.90 -8.13
N LEU A 451 -16.19 -1.24 -9.12
CA LEU A 451 -15.03 -2.11 -8.97
C LEU A 451 -13.77 -1.27 -8.83
N LEU A 452 -13.03 -1.43 -7.74
CA LEU A 452 -11.81 -0.66 -7.44
C LEU A 452 -10.61 -1.59 -7.33
N ASP A 453 -9.55 -1.25 -8.05
CA ASP A 453 -8.27 -1.95 -7.94
C ASP A 453 -7.36 -1.16 -6.98
N GLU A 454 -7.03 -1.77 -5.84
CA GLU A 454 -6.17 -1.21 -4.80
C GLU A 454 -6.52 0.27 -4.46
N PRO A 455 -7.73 0.56 -3.96
CA PRO A 455 -8.20 1.95 -3.82
C PRO A 455 -7.35 2.82 -2.90
N THR A 456 -6.62 2.22 -1.97
CA THR A 456 -5.84 2.89 -0.93
C THR A 456 -4.34 2.65 -1.02
N ALA A 457 -3.85 2.01 -2.09
CA ALA A 457 -2.43 1.71 -2.26
C ALA A 457 -1.57 2.99 -2.21
N GLY A 458 -0.49 2.97 -1.43
CA GLY A 458 0.44 4.09 -1.30
C GLY A 458 -0.15 5.34 -0.63
N GLN A 459 -1.29 5.23 0.08
CA GLN A 459 -1.92 6.34 0.77
C GLN A 459 -1.56 6.34 2.26
N ASP A 460 -1.43 7.56 2.82
CA ASP A 460 -1.39 7.72 4.27
C ASP A 460 -2.79 7.51 4.89
N GLN A 461 -2.84 7.42 6.21
CA GLN A 461 -4.08 7.13 6.94
C GLN A 461 -5.19 8.16 6.69
N LYS A 462 -4.84 9.43 6.50
CA LYS A 462 -5.83 10.49 6.25
C LYS A 462 -6.50 10.28 4.89
N ASN A 463 -5.71 10.17 3.82
CA ASN A 463 -6.23 9.92 2.47
C ASN A 463 -6.95 8.57 2.37
N TYR A 464 -6.41 7.56 3.05
CA TYR A 464 -7.06 6.25 3.20
C TYR A 464 -8.47 6.39 3.79
N THR A 465 -8.59 7.06 4.94
CA THR A 465 -9.87 7.23 5.63
C THR A 465 -10.85 8.01 4.75
N GLU A 466 -10.43 9.12 4.15
CA GLU A 466 -11.26 9.93 3.27
C GLU A 466 -11.83 9.14 2.07
N ILE A 467 -11.03 8.26 1.46
CA ILE A 467 -11.48 7.42 0.34
C ILE A 467 -12.47 6.36 0.84
N MET A 468 -12.17 5.71 1.95
CA MET A 468 -13.00 4.62 2.46
C MET A 468 -14.34 5.12 3.03
N GLU A 469 -14.36 6.26 3.72
CA GLU A 469 -15.60 6.90 4.16
C GLU A 469 -16.47 7.28 2.95
N PHE A 470 -15.87 7.82 1.91
CA PHE A 470 -16.59 8.12 0.68
C PHE A 470 -17.18 6.87 0.01
N LEU A 471 -16.44 5.75 -0.04
CA LEU A 471 -16.97 4.49 -0.57
C LEU A 471 -18.10 3.92 0.29
N GLU A 472 -18.01 4.08 1.60
CA GLU A 472 -19.06 3.69 2.52
C GLU A 472 -20.34 4.53 2.33
N GLU A 473 -20.22 5.84 2.10
CA GLU A 473 -21.36 6.68 1.71
C GLU A 473 -22.03 6.22 0.41
N LEU A 474 -21.26 5.80 -0.58
CA LEU A 474 -21.78 5.25 -1.84
C LEU A 474 -22.51 3.91 -1.61
N HIS A 475 -21.93 3.04 -0.77
CA HIS A 475 -22.56 1.78 -0.38
C HIS A 475 -23.89 2.01 0.33
N GLN A 476 -23.95 2.94 1.30
CA GLN A 476 -25.20 3.32 2.00
C GLN A 476 -26.26 3.89 1.06
N LYS A 477 -25.87 4.46 -0.07
CA LYS A 477 -26.77 4.91 -1.15
C LYS A 477 -27.21 3.77 -2.08
N GLY A 478 -26.81 2.54 -1.81
CA GLY A 478 -27.23 1.33 -2.52
C GLY A 478 -26.32 0.87 -3.64
N HIS A 479 -25.13 1.47 -3.80
CA HIS A 479 -24.14 0.95 -4.74
C HIS A 479 -23.49 -0.32 -4.21
N THR A 480 -23.22 -1.27 -5.11
CA THR A 480 -22.44 -2.47 -4.82
C THR A 480 -20.96 -2.13 -5.00
N ILE A 481 -20.13 -2.38 -3.97
CA ILE A 481 -18.71 -2.08 -3.98
C ILE A 481 -17.93 -3.38 -4.07
N VAL A 482 -17.00 -3.46 -5.02
CA VAL A 482 -16.09 -4.60 -5.15
C VAL A 482 -14.66 -4.07 -5.14
N MET A 483 -13.86 -4.44 -4.15
CA MET A 483 -12.49 -3.96 -3.99
C MET A 483 -11.49 -5.10 -4.14
N ILE A 484 -10.50 -4.92 -5.01
CA ILE A 484 -9.29 -5.74 -4.99
C ILE A 484 -8.35 -5.09 -3.98
N THR A 485 -7.86 -5.85 -3.00
CA THR A 485 -6.94 -5.31 -2.00
C THR A 485 -5.97 -6.34 -1.45
N HIS A 486 -4.79 -5.85 -1.03
CA HIS A 486 -3.82 -6.58 -0.23
C HIS A 486 -3.84 -6.15 1.25
N ASP A 487 -4.62 -5.15 1.61
CA ASP A 487 -4.76 -4.67 2.97
C ASP A 487 -5.82 -5.50 3.72
N MET A 488 -5.37 -6.41 4.57
CA MET A 488 -6.25 -7.30 5.35
C MET A 488 -7.08 -6.52 6.38
N GLN A 489 -6.57 -5.41 6.88
CA GLN A 489 -7.33 -4.56 7.78
C GLN A 489 -8.44 -3.81 7.02
N LEU A 490 -8.15 -3.31 5.80
CA LEU A 490 -9.17 -2.71 4.93
C LEU A 490 -10.30 -3.69 4.65
N MET A 491 -9.94 -4.93 4.24
CA MET A 491 -10.93 -5.98 4.04
C MET A 491 -11.77 -6.22 5.29
N LEU A 492 -11.12 -6.33 6.46
CA LEU A 492 -11.80 -6.55 7.73
C LEU A 492 -12.74 -5.40 8.09
N ASP A 493 -12.30 -4.15 7.86
CA ASP A 493 -12.98 -2.94 8.29
C ASP A 493 -14.15 -2.54 7.39
N TYR A 494 -14.11 -2.87 6.09
CA TYR A 494 -15.01 -2.29 5.09
C TYR A 494 -15.66 -3.32 4.16
N SER A 495 -15.48 -4.62 4.38
CA SER A 495 -16.12 -5.62 3.54
C SER A 495 -16.96 -6.58 4.36
N ASP A 496 -18.09 -6.99 3.77
CA ASP A 496 -19.00 -7.99 4.34
C ASP A 496 -18.64 -9.39 3.86
N ARG A 497 -18.00 -9.47 2.69
CA ARG A 497 -17.68 -10.72 2.00
C ARG A 497 -16.30 -10.67 1.39
N ALA A 498 -15.56 -11.76 1.49
CA ALA A 498 -14.21 -11.93 0.96
C ALA A 498 -14.15 -13.07 -0.05
N LEU A 499 -13.67 -12.76 -1.25
CA LEU A 499 -13.44 -13.71 -2.34
C LEU A 499 -11.93 -13.98 -2.44
N VAL A 500 -11.53 -15.23 -2.26
CA VAL A 500 -10.12 -15.62 -2.23
C VAL A 500 -9.72 -16.27 -3.55
N MET A 501 -8.83 -15.61 -4.28
CA MET A 501 -8.28 -16.10 -5.55
C MET A 501 -6.89 -16.70 -5.40
N VAL A 502 -6.69 -17.89 -5.93
CA VAL A 502 -5.38 -18.57 -6.01
C VAL A 502 -5.23 -19.23 -7.38
N ASP A 503 -4.15 -18.92 -8.08
CA ASP A 503 -3.76 -19.54 -9.35
C ASP A 503 -4.90 -19.58 -10.40
N GLY A 504 -5.71 -18.52 -10.43
CA GLY A 504 -6.82 -18.37 -11.39
C GLY A 504 -8.15 -19.00 -10.94
N GLU A 505 -8.23 -19.55 -9.76
CA GLU A 505 -9.42 -20.17 -9.19
C GLU A 505 -9.97 -19.36 -8.01
N LEU A 506 -11.28 -19.35 -7.83
CA LEU A 506 -11.94 -18.84 -6.62
C LEU A 506 -12.04 -19.98 -5.61
N ILE A 507 -11.16 -19.98 -4.62
CA ILE A 507 -11.02 -21.11 -3.67
C ILE A 507 -11.85 -20.95 -2.40
N ALA A 508 -12.27 -19.73 -2.08
CA ALA A 508 -13.14 -19.44 -0.94
C ALA A 508 -14.00 -18.20 -1.20
N ASP A 509 -15.17 -18.23 -0.62
CA ASP A 509 -16.19 -17.19 -0.62
C ASP A 509 -16.81 -17.17 0.78
N THR A 510 -16.40 -16.21 1.62
CA THR A 510 -16.70 -16.21 3.06
C THR A 510 -16.67 -14.80 3.62
N ASP A 511 -17.05 -14.62 4.88
CA ASP A 511 -16.84 -13.35 5.58
C ASP A 511 -15.36 -13.12 5.93
N PRO A 512 -14.92 -11.84 6.05
CA PRO A 512 -13.53 -11.50 6.32
C PRO A 512 -12.97 -12.08 7.62
N ALA A 513 -13.77 -12.16 8.68
CA ALA A 513 -13.32 -12.66 9.98
C ALA A 513 -13.05 -14.17 9.91
N SER A 514 -13.97 -14.94 9.30
CA SER A 514 -13.80 -16.38 9.06
C SER A 514 -12.59 -16.66 8.16
N LEU A 515 -12.37 -15.87 7.11
CA LEU A 515 -11.17 -15.99 6.26
C LEU A 515 -9.90 -15.83 7.10
N LEU A 516 -9.81 -14.75 7.87
CA LEU A 516 -8.61 -14.42 8.65
C LEU A 516 -8.36 -15.38 9.82
N SER A 517 -9.38 -16.14 10.24
CA SER A 517 -9.26 -17.20 11.26
C SER A 517 -8.85 -18.56 10.70
N ASN A 518 -8.73 -18.71 9.36
CA ASN A 518 -8.40 -19.97 8.71
C ASN A 518 -6.93 -20.00 8.23
N PRO A 519 -5.99 -20.63 8.98
CA PRO A 519 -4.57 -20.62 8.63
C PRO A 519 -4.27 -21.31 7.28
N GLU A 520 -5.03 -22.33 6.90
CA GLU A 520 -4.82 -23.04 5.63
C GLU A 520 -5.12 -22.15 4.42
N LEU A 521 -6.21 -21.37 4.48
CA LEU A 521 -6.57 -20.41 3.43
C LEU A 521 -5.56 -19.27 3.37
N LEU A 522 -5.12 -18.75 4.52
CA LEU A 522 -4.11 -17.69 4.57
C LEU A 522 -2.81 -18.11 3.89
N VAL A 523 -2.32 -19.31 4.18
CA VAL A 523 -1.09 -19.84 3.57
C VAL A 523 -1.27 -20.03 2.06
N LYS A 524 -2.37 -20.67 1.62
CA LYS A 524 -2.65 -20.91 0.18
C LYS A 524 -2.74 -19.61 -0.62
N ALA A 525 -3.36 -18.59 -0.05
CA ALA A 525 -3.60 -17.32 -0.70
C ALA A 525 -2.48 -16.27 -0.51
N ASN A 526 -1.39 -16.62 0.17
CA ASN A 526 -0.30 -15.69 0.55
C ASN A 526 -0.80 -14.47 1.35
N LEU A 527 -1.81 -14.67 2.18
CA LEU A 527 -2.36 -13.65 3.04
C LEU A 527 -1.68 -13.69 4.42
N LYS A 528 -1.80 -12.58 5.15
CA LYS A 528 -1.25 -12.43 6.49
C LYS A 528 -2.37 -12.50 7.52
N GLU A 529 -2.16 -13.26 8.60
CA GLU A 529 -3.00 -13.18 9.79
C GLU A 529 -2.91 -11.77 10.40
N THR A 530 -4.05 -11.15 10.69
CA THR A 530 -4.06 -9.83 11.35
C THR A 530 -3.61 -9.93 12.80
N SER A 531 -3.08 -8.85 13.35
CA SER A 531 -2.63 -8.84 14.74
C SER A 531 -3.76 -8.97 15.75
N ILE A 532 -5.02 -8.67 15.36
CA ILE A 532 -6.18 -8.91 16.22
C ILE A 532 -6.40 -10.41 16.48
N PHE A 533 -6.18 -11.27 15.49
CA PHE A 533 -6.26 -12.72 15.67
C PHE A 533 -5.13 -13.26 16.54
N LYS A 534 -3.91 -12.75 16.36
CA LYS A 534 -2.78 -13.07 17.25
C LYS A 534 -3.05 -12.61 18.68
N LEU A 535 -3.62 -11.42 18.84
CA LEU A 535 -4.02 -10.89 20.15
C LEU A 535 -5.08 -11.79 20.79
N ALA A 536 -6.11 -12.21 20.05
CA ALA A 536 -7.16 -13.11 20.56
C ALA A 536 -6.57 -14.42 21.11
N LYS A 537 -5.66 -15.04 20.35
CA LYS A 537 -4.95 -16.27 20.79
C LYS A 537 -4.15 -16.03 22.08
N LYS A 538 -3.47 -14.86 22.19
CA LYS A 538 -2.69 -14.50 23.37
C LYS A 538 -3.59 -14.26 24.59
N LEU A 539 -4.74 -13.64 24.41
CA LEU A 539 -5.71 -13.36 25.47
C LEU A 539 -6.58 -14.57 25.83
N ASP A 540 -6.49 -15.67 25.05
CA ASP A 540 -7.31 -16.87 25.18
C ASP A 540 -8.82 -16.57 25.04
N VAL A 541 -9.15 -15.70 24.08
CA VAL A 541 -10.53 -15.33 23.70
C VAL A 541 -10.81 -15.80 22.29
N ASP A 542 -12.10 -15.95 21.96
CA ASP A 542 -12.51 -16.29 20.60
C ASP A 542 -12.10 -15.17 19.61
N PRO A 543 -11.33 -15.46 18.55
CA PRO A 543 -10.93 -14.46 17.56
C PRO A 543 -12.10 -13.78 16.86
N LEU A 544 -13.18 -14.51 16.59
CA LEU A 544 -14.38 -13.95 15.95
C LEU A 544 -15.09 -12.97 16.88
N ALA A 545 -15.22 -13.30 18.17
CA ALA A 545 -15.79 -12.40 19.17
C ALA A 545 -14.95 -11.13 19.36
N LEU A 546 -13.61 -11.24 19.39
CA LEU A 546 -12.74 -10.06 19.50
C LEU A 546 -12.83 -9.19 18.25
N THR A 547 -12.95 -9.77 17.08
CA THR A 547 -13.11 -9.05 15.82
C THR A 547 -14.48 -8.33 15.76
N ALA A 548 -15.56 -8.98 16.18
CA ALA A 548 -16.87 -8.36 16.26
C ALA A 548 -16.86 -7.16 17.23
N PHE A 549 -16.27 -7.31 18.41
CA PHE A 549 -16.06 -6.22 19.36
C PHE A 549 -15.29 -5.04 18.75
N TYR A 550 -14.21 -5.32 18.03
CA TYR A 550 -13.42 -4.28 17.37
C TYR A 550 -14.25 -3.51 16.34
N LYS A 551 -15.02 -4.22 15.48
CA LYS A 551 -15.89 -3.61 14.47
C LYS A 551 -16.99 -2.72 15.09
N GLU A 552 -17.68 -3.21 16.09
CA GLU A 552 -18.75 -2.48 16.80
C GLU A 552 -18.23 -1.16 17.40
N ARG A 553 -17.07 -1.20 18.07
CA ARG A 553 -16.46 -0.01 18.66
C ARG A 553 -15.99 1.00 17.64
N ARG A 554 -15.51 0.53 16.49
CA ARG A 554 -15.12 1.39 15.38
C ARG A 554 -16.32 2.14 14.80
N GLU A 555 -17.45 1.47 14.60
CA GLU A 555 -18.69 2.08 14.13
C GLU A 555 -19.25 3.09 15.14
N GLY A 556 -19.22 2.78 16.42
CA GLY A 556 -19.63 3.68 17.49
C GLY A 556 -18.78 4.95 17.61
N CYS A 557 -17.50 4.89 17.24
CA CYS A 557 -16.62 6.09 17.18
C CYS A 557 -16.89 6.99 15.97
N LYS A 558 -17.52 6.47 14.90
CA LYS A 558 -17.91 7.28 13.72
C LYS A 558 -19.18 8.10 13.95
N LEU A 559 -20.01 7.70 14.91
CA LEU A 559 -21.30 8.34 15.22
C LEU A 559 -21.21 9.47 16.27
N ASN A 560 -20.05 9.68 16.88
CA ASN A 560 -19.72 10.77 17.82
C ASN A 560 -18.72 11.75 17.22
#